data_2ca7e95b0645285eacc188ea1e8dee45
#
_entry.id   2ca7e95b0645285eacc188ea1e8dee45
#
_cell.length_a   1.000
_cell.length_b   1.000
_cell.length_c   1.000
_cell.angle_alpha   90.00
_cell.angle_beta   90.00
_cell.angle_gamma   90.00
#
_symmetry.space_group_name_H-M   'P 1'
#
loop_
_entity.id
_entity.type
_entity.pdbx_description
1 polymer ?
#
loop_
_entity_poly.entity_id
_entity_poly.type
_entity_poly.pdbx_seq_one_letter_code
_entity_poly.pdbx_strand_id
1 'polypeptide(L)'
;ERLAEAAVSSVKKGENPAVQIRTRALSNVSFNEKKRIIELGDRAQSREFFNTAMARKFMQTFLVASKAKTLIEEDKTVSIRQMFYMSKHSLKGSSENTFEDQSESDPIIEDLEVAIDALREELHLFANRRGLVVGKLVVNDAGDQIDLSRMGRGGWGIPSICEEKDLKFVSTKAEFILLVEKQAVFHRLNEDKFWEKHSCILMTTEGQAARGARRLVQRMHTELKLPIYVLVDNDPWGLYIYSVLKQGSINLAYESMRMAVPDARFIGLSSFDKLTYKLPSNVSIKMDDGDVSRAKQMLAYPWFQAKQWQQEIQEMNSYLDSDSLRRQANTTVLLADPTGKPALGPQMSKLLGYKVHESAKCLACHAIDLSCSRRASSSARSRARSSR
;
A
#
# COMPACT_ATOMS: atom_id res chain seq x y z
N GLU A 1 -28.61 -4.77 -8.30
CA GLU A 1 -30.07 -4.99 -8.41
C GLU A 1 -30.72 -5.03 -7.04
N ARG A 2 -30.35 -5.94 -6.13
CA ARG A 2 -30.94 -6.07 -4.78
C ARG A 2 -31.07 -4.75 -4.00
N LEU A 3 -30.04 -3.88 -4.11
CA LEU A 3 -30.05 -2.57 -3.46
C LEU A 3 -31.20 -1.69 -3.98
N ALA A 4 -31.42 -1.68 -5.31
CA ALA A 4 -32.50 -0.93 -5.94
C ALA A 4 -33.88 -1.54 -5.64
N GLU A 5 -33.99 -2.87 -5.66
CA GLU A 5 -35.21 -3.58 -5.31
C GLU A 5 -35.64 -3.30 -3.86
N ALA A 6 -34.69 -3.26 -2.93
CA ALA A 6 -34.95 -2.89 -1.53
C ALA A 6 -35.50 -1.46 -1.43
N ALA A 7 -34.88 -0.49 -2.11
CA ALA A 7 -35.35 0.89 -2.14
C ALA A 7 -36.77 1.03 -2.72
N VAL A 8 -37.02 0.36 -3.85
CA VAL A 8 -38.36 0.35 -4.48
C VAL A 8 -39.42 -0.31 -3.57
N SER A 9 -39.02 -1.39 -2.88
CA SER A 9 -39.93 -2.06 -1.95
C SER A 9 -40.31 -1.14 -0.78
N SER A 10 -39.34 -0.39 -0.22
CA SER A 10 -39.60 0.59 0.83
C SER A 10 -40.60 1.68 0.37
N VAL A 11 -40.39 2.23 -0.85
CA VAL A 11 -41.31 3.22 -1.42
C VAL A 11 -42.72 2.65 -1.55
N LYS A 12 -42.85 1.40 -2.06
CA LYS A 12 -44.17 0.75 -2.21
C LYS A 12 -44.92 0.52 -0.88
N LYS A 13 -44.17 0.38 0.22
CA LYS A 13 -44.68 0.24 1.58
C LYS A 13 -44.96 1.58 2.26
N GLY A 14 -44.65 2.71 1.63
CA GLY A 14 -44.72 4.04 2.23
C GLY A 14 -43.63 4.31 3.28
N GLU A 15 -42.52 3.51 3.25
CA GLU A 15 -41.38 3.67 4.12
C GLU A 15 -40.32 4.58 3.46
N ASN A 16 -39.44 5.19 4.28
CA ASN A 16 -38.32 5.98 3.77
C ASN A 16 -37.20 5.06 3.21
N PRO A 17 -36.95 5.09 1.91
CA PRO A 17 -35.86 4.28 1.35
C PRO A 17 -34.51 4.66 1.94
N ALA A 18 -33.73 3.66 2.32
CA ALA A 18 -32.43 3.87 2.94
C ALA A 18 -31.40 2.85 2.47
N VAL A 19 -30.12 3.27 2.45
CA VAL A 19 -28.98 2.40 2.23
C VAL A 19 -28.14 2.38 3.49
N GLN A 20 -27.90 1.19 4.04
CA GLN A 20 -27.03 1.00 5.19
C GLN A 20 -25.58 0.85 4.73
N ILE A 21 -24.68 1.68 5.25
CA ILE A 21 -23.26 1.69 4.89
C ILE A 21 -22.43 1.65 6.15
N ARG A 22 -21.57 0.64 6.29
CA ARG A 22 -20.63 0.57 7.42
C ARG A 22 -19.68 1.77 7.39
N THR A 23 -19.54 2.45 8.52
CA THR A 23 -18.75 3.68 8.63
C THR A 23 -17.26 3.37 8.52
N ARG A 24 -16.59 3.96 7.55
CA ARG A 24 -15.15 3.84 7.32
C ARG A 24 -14.38 4.93 8.09
N ALA A 25 -14.23 4.74 9.39
CA ALA A 25 -13.56 5.69 10.28
C ALA A 25 -12.80 4.96 11.38
N LEU A 26 -11.81 5.60 11.98
CA LEU A 26 -11.02 5.05 13.09
C LEU A 26 -11.91 4.54 14.25
N SER A 27 -13.03 5.21 14.51
CA SER A 27 -13.99 4.81 15.55
C SER A 27 -14.75 3.51 15.25
N ASN A 28 -14.65 2.98 14.03
CA ASN A 28 -15.34 1.77 13.58
C ASN A 28 -14.36 0.75 12.97
N VAL A 29 -13.10 0.77 13.38
CA VAL A 29 -12.12 -0.25 13.02
C VAL A 29 -11.58 -0.89 14.29
N SER A 30 -11.20 -2.16 14.18
CA SER A 30 -10.50 -2.90 15.22
C SER A 30 -9.24 -3.53 14.68
N PHE A 31 -8.26 -3.75 15.55
CA PHE A 31 -7.07 -4.49 15.20
C PHE A 31 -7.23 -5.95 15.63
N ASN A 32 -7.21 -6.84 14.67
CA ASN A 32 -7.27 -8.28 14.93
C ASN A 32 -5.85 -8.80 15.22
N GLU A 33 -5.54 -9.06 16.48
CA GLU A 33 -4.21 -9.49 16.92
C GLU A 33 -3.79 -10.85 16.35
N LYS A 34 -4.73 -11.77 16.13
CA LYS A 34 -4.43 -13.11 15.57
C LYS A 34 -4.03 -13.00 14.10
N LYS A 35 -4.77 -12.24 13.31
CA LYS A 35 -4.50 -12.00 11.89
C LYS A 35 -3.48 -10.87 11.68
N ARG A 36 -3.28 -10.01 12.67
CA ARG A 36 -2.42 -8.81 12.64
C ARG A 36 -2.82 -7.82 11.55
N ILE A 37 -4.13 -7.64 11.35
CA ILE A 37 -4.72 -6.72 10.38
C ILE A 37 -5.78 -5.84 11.01
N ILE A 38 -6.06 -4.72 10.33
CA ILE A 38 -7.16 -3.81 10.66
C ILE A 38 -8.43 -4.36 9.99
N GLU A 39 -9.50 -4.54 10.77
CA GLU A 39 -10.80 -5.01 10.30
C GLU A 39 -11.85 -3.92 10.47
N LEU A 40 -12.80 -3.83 9.54
CA LEU A 40 -13.94 -2.91 9.63
C LEU A 40 -14.97 -3.46 10.62
N GLY A 41 -15.41 -2.61 11.54
CA GLY A 41 -16.48 -2.92 12.48
C GLY A 41 -17.87 -2.84 11.85
N ASP A 42 -18.90 -3.15 12.66
CA ASP A 42 -20.28 -3.29 12.20
C ASP A 42 -21.12 -2.01 12.33
N ARG A 43 -20.55 -0.93 12.90
CA ARG A 43 -21.29 0.35 13.00
C ARG A 43 -21.60 0.87 11.61
N ALA A 44 -22.89 1.00 11.29
CA ALA A 44 -23.38 1.49 10.03
C ALA A 44 -24.06 2.84 10.17
N GLN A 45 -24.08 3.60 9.08
CA GLN A 45 -24.84 4.83 8.90
C GLN A 45 -25.91 4.60 7.85
N SER A 46 -27.13 5.00 8.16
CA SER A 46 -28.25 4.98 7.21
C SER A 46 -28.15 6.22 6.31
N ARG A 47 -28.26 6.03 5.00
CA ARG A 47 -28.46 7.11 4.01
C ARG A 47 -29.90 7.06 3.54
N GLU A 48 -30.68 8.02 3.99
CA GLU A 48 -32.12 8.08 3.77
C GLU A 48 -32.48 9.02 2.63
N PHE A 49 -33.45 8.62 1.79
CA PHE A 49 -33.90 9.43 0.66
C PHE A 49 -34.68 10.68 1.10
N PHE A 50 -35.59 10.55 2.05
CA PHE A 50 -36.37 11.68 2.52
C PHE A 50 -35.66 12.56 3.56
N ASN A 51 -34.40 12.37 3.78
CA ASN A 51 -33.57 13.24 4.60
C ASN A 51 -32.79 14.20 3.70
N THR A 52 -33.08 15.50 3.78
CA THR A 52 -32.49 16.55 2.90
C THR A 52 -30.95 16.55 2.93
N ALA A 53 -30.32 16.29 4.09
CA ALA A 53 -28.87 16.24 4.24
C ALA A 53 -28.23 14.98 3.59
N MET A 54 -29.03 13.93 3.35
CA MET A 54 -28.56 12.63 2.85
C MET A 54 -29.07 12.31 1.44
N ALA A 55 -30.15 12.95 0.99
CA ALA A 55 -30.81 12.68 -0.28
C ALA A 55 -29.84 12.75 -1.48
N ARG A 56 -28.94 13.75 -1.50
CA ARG A 56 -27.93 13.90 -2.55
C ARG A 56 -27.00 12.67 -2.60
N LYS A 57 -26.46 12.23 -1.45
CA LYS A 57 -25.60 11.05 -1.38
C LYS A 57 -26.34 9.76 -1.70
N PHE A 58 -27.62 9.65 -1.32
CA PHE A 58 -28.48 8.53 -1.68
C PHE A 58 -28.60 8.47 -3.22
N MET A 59 -29.01 9.56 -3.87
CA MET A 59 -29.08 9.66 -5.34
C MET A 59 -27.74 9.33 -6.00
N GLN A 60 -26.65 9.91 -5.53
CA GLN A 60 -25.28 9.66 -6.04
C GLN A 60 -24.91 8.17 -5.96
N THR A 61 -25.24 7.48 -4.86
CA THR A 61 -25.00 6.04 -4.69
C THR A 61 -25.71 5.21 -5.75
N PHE A 62 -26.99 5.49 -6.01
CA PHE A 62 -27.77 4.77 -7.03
C PHE A 62 -27.33 5.12 -8.46
N LEU A 63 -26.90 6.34 -8.70
CA LEU A 63 -26.39 6.76 -10.00
C LEU A 63 -25.09 6.02 -10.34
N VAL A 64 -24.13 5.95 -9.41
CA VAL A 64 -22.90 5.17 -9.57
C VAL A 64 -23.21 3.68 -9.72
N ALA A 65 -24.10 3.13 -8.91
CA ALA A 65 -24.51 1.72 -8.99
C ALA A 65 -25.14 1.38 -10.35
N SER A 66 -25.98 2.27 -10.89
CA SER A 66 -26.59 2.11 -12.21
C SER A 66 -25.55 2.11 -13.32
N LYS A 67 -24.58 3.03 -13.28
CA LYS A 67 -23.49 3.09 -14.27
C LYS A 67 -22.58 1.87 -14.16
N ALA A 68 -22.23 1.42 -12.95
CA ALA A 68 -21.45 0.21 -12.75
C ALA A 68 -22.19 -1.03 -13.30
N LYS A 69 -23.52 -1.14 -13.11
CA LYS A 69 -24.32 -2.21 -13.69
C LYS A 69 -24.21 -2.22 -15.22
N THR A 70 -24.35 -1.07 -15.87
CA THR A 70 -24.19 -0.95 -17.33
C THR A 70 -22.81 -1.41 -17.79
N LEU A 71 -21.73 -1.02 -17.07
CA LEU A 71 -20.36 -1.43 -17.40
C LEU A 71 -20.18 -2.95 -17.30
N ILE A 72 -20.75 -3.57 -16.27
CA ILE A 72 -20.72 -5.02 -16.11
C ILE A 72 -21.48 -5.74 -17.23
N GLU A 73 -22.66 -5.25 -17.60
CA GLU A 73 -23.48 -5.82 -18.69
C GLU A 73 -22.82 -5.69 -20.06
N GLU A 74 -22.05 -4.62 -20.29
CA GLU A 74 -21.32 -4.38 -21.54
C GLU A 74 -19.89 -4.96 -21.53
N ASP A 75 -19.46 -5.58 -20.43
CA ASP A 75 -18.08 -6.05 -20.20
C ASP A 75 -17.02 -4.97 -20.48
N LYS A 76 -17.30 -3.74 -20.06
CA LYS A 76 -16.41 -2.59 -20.23
C LYS A 76 -15.87 -2.12 -18.88
N THR A 77 -14.61 -1.70 -18.85
CA THR A 77 -13.98 -1.12 -17.70
C THR A 77 -13.68 0.36 -17.90
N VAL A 78 -13.84 1.17 -16.84
CA VAL A 78 -13.54 2.60 -16.88
C VAL A 78 -12.72 3.02 -15.65
N SER A 79 -11.97 4.12 -15.79
CA SER A 79 -11.28 4.70 -14.64
C SER A 79 -12.29 5.34 -13.67
N ILE A 80 -11.92 5.43 -12.39
CA ILE A 80 -12.69 6.16 -11.36
C ILE A 80 -13.02 7.58 -11.84
N ARG A 81 -12.04 8.25 -12.47
CA ARG A 81 -12.23 9.58 -13.01
C ARG A 81 -13.26 9.62 -14.16
N GLN A 82 -13.27 8.62 -15.01
CA GLN A 82 -14.27 8.50 -16.06
C GLN A 82 -15.65 8.22 -15.48
N MET A 83 -15.76 7.37 -14.43
CA MET A 83 -17.01 7.15 -13.71
C MET A 83 -17.59 8.47 -13.16
N PHE A 84 -16.74 9.34 -12.60
CA PHE A 84 -17.16 10.69 -12.21
C PHE A 84 -17.82 11.45 -13.37
N TYR A 85 -17.16 11.54 -14.54
CA TYR A 85 -17.72 12.23 -15.69
C TYR A 85 -19.00 11.58 -16.23
N MET A 86 -19.09 10.26 -16.25
CA MET A 86 -20.28 9.52 -16.65
C MET A 86 -21.47 9.74 -15.71
N SER A 87 -21.17 10.08 -14.45
CA SER A 87 -22.17 10.29 -13.40
C SER A 87 -22.50 11.77 -13.17
N LYS A 88 -21.75 12.70 -13.78
CA LYS A 88 -21.98 14.13 -13.66
C LYS A 88 -23.05 14.60 -14.64
N HIS A 89 -24.18 15.06 -14.11
CA HIS A 89 -25.30 15.59 -14.87
C HIS A 89 -25.86 16.83 -14.20
N SER A 90 -26.31 17.81 -14.97
CA SER A 90 -27.02 18.96 -14.44
C SER A 90 -28.43 18.59 -13.98
N LEU A 91 -28.84 19.04 -12.83
CA LEU A 91 -30.15 18.83 -12.28
C LEU A 91 -31.17 19.76 -12.97
N LYS A 92 -32.25 19.22 -13.49
CA LYS A 92 -33.29 20.02 -14.19
C LYS A 92 -33.87 21.08 -13.24
N GLY A 93 -33.87 22.33 -13.69
CA GLY A 93 -34.38 23.45 -12.93
C GLY A 93 -33.45 24.00 -11.83
N SER A 94 -32.21 23.58 -11.80
CA SER A 94 -31.18 24.03 -10.87
C SER A 94 -29.88 24.34 -11.62
N SER A 95 -29.02 25.14 -11.00
CA SER A 95 -27.63 25.33 -11.43
C SER A 95 -26.67 24.26 -10.87
N GLU A 96 -27.19 23.31 -10.08
CA GLU A 96 -26.40 22.26 -9.45
C GLU A 96 -26.20 21.04 -10.36
N ASN A 97 -25.13 20.33 -10.14
CA ASN A 97 -24.86 19.04 -10.78
C ASN A 97 -25.05 17.89 -9.77
N THR A 98 -25.19 16.67 -10.29
CA THR A 98 -25.20 15.45 -9.45
C THR A 98 -23.90 15.27 -8.68
N PHE A 99 -22.77 15.65 -9.29
CA PHE A 99 -21.44 15.72 -8.69
C PHE A 99 -20.76 17.02 -9.12
N GLU A 100 -20.13 17.73 -8.20
CA GLU A 100 -19.37 18.95 -8.53
C GLU A 100 -17.93 18.61 -8.91
N ASP A 101 -17.25 17.78 -8.11
CA ASP A 101 -15.89 17.31 -8.41
C ASP A 101 -15.69 15.82 -8.05
N GLN A 102 -14.51 15.30 -8.41
CA GLN A 102 -14.17 13.88 -8.21
C GLN A 102 -14.08 13.50 -6.72
N SER A 103 -13.77 14.44 -5.83
CA SER A 103 -13.68 14.18 -4.40
C SER A 103 -15.03 13.78 -3.77
N GLU A 104 -16.15 14.09 -4.44
CA GLU A 104 -17.46 13.63 -4.04
C GLU A 104 -17.74 12.19 -4.51
N SER A 105 -17.25 11.80 -5.70
CA SER A 105 -17.55 10.48 -6.29
C SER A 105 -16.72 9.35 -5.70
N ASP A 106 -15.45 9.60 -5.37
CA ASP A 106 -14.54 8.57 -4.86
C ASP A 106 -15.06 7.95 -3.55
N PRO A 107 -15.51 8.74 -2.53
CA PRO A 107 -16.13 8.16 -1.33
C PRO A 107 -17.43 7.41 -1.59
N ILE A 108 -18.22 7.82 -2.60
CA ILE A 108 -19.47 7.14 -2.97
C ILE A 108 -19.18 5.75 -3.57
N ILE A 109 -18.14 5.64 -4.42
CA ILE A 109 -17.70 4.35 -4.96
C ILE A 109 -17.28 3.42 -3.82
N GLU A 110 -16.44 3.89 -2.90
CA GLU A 110 -16.00 3.10 -1.74
C GLU A 110 -17.14 2.70 -0.81
N ASP A 111 -18.12 3.58 -0.63
CA ASP A 111 -19.33 3.27 0.15
C ASP A 111 -20.21 2.23 -0.54
N LEU A 112 -20.29 2.27 -1.87
CA LEU A 112 -20.98 1.26 -2.66
C LEU A 112 -20.28 -0.10 -2.54
N GLU A 113 -18.94 -0.15 -2.63
CA GLU A 113 -18.15 -1.38 -2.39
C GLU A 113 -18.53 -2.03 -1.05
N VAL A 114 -18.57 -1.22 0.01
CA VAL A 114 -18.94 -1.68 1.37
C VAL A 114 -20.40 -2.12 1.46
N ALA A 115 -21.31 -1.39 0.81
CA ALA A 115 -22.75 -1.66 0.89
C ALA A 115 -23.16 -2.96 0.19
N ILE A 116 -22.44 -3.36 -0.87
CA ILE A 116 -22.75 -4.56 -1.65
C ILE A 116 -21.73 -5.68 -1.47
N ASP A 117 -20.74 -5.46 -0.59
CA ASP A 117 -19.63 -6.39 -0.30
C ASP A 117 -18.90 -6.84 -1.58
N ALA A 118 -18.61 -5.88 -2.46
CA ALA A 118 -17.90 -6.09 -3.71
C ALA A 118 -16.72 -5.14 -3.83
N LEU A 119 -15.75 -5.49 -4.66
CA LEU A 119 -14.61 -4.64 -4.94
C LEU A 119 -14.91 -3.72 -6.13
N ARG A 120 -14.23 -2.57 -6.20
CA ARG A 120 -14.34 -1.68 -7.36
C ARG A 120 -13.93 -2.37 -8.67
N GLU A 121 -12.99 -3.30 -8.60
CA GLU A 121 -12.57 -4.10 -9.75
C GLU A 121 -13.70 -4.99 -10.26
N GLU A 122 -14.54 -5.51 -9.35
CA GLU A 122 -15.76 -6.26 -9.68
C GLU A 122 -16.90 -5.36 -10.20
N LEU A 123 -16.81 -4.06 -9.91
CA LEU A 123 -17.68 -3.02 -10.50
C LEU A 123 -17.15 -2.50 -11.84
N HIS A 124 -16.13 -3.14 -12.40
CA HIS A 124 -15.45 -2.72 -13.63
C HIS A 124 -14.83 -1.33 -13.55
N LEU A 125 -14.38 -0.94 -12.34
CA LEU A 125 -13.71 0.33 -12.08
C LEU A 125 -12.24 0.13 -11.76
N PHE A 126 -11.38 0.97 -12.34
CA PHE A 126 -9.94 0.95 -12.05
C PHE A 126 -9.39 2.33 -11.71
N ALA A 127 -8.33 2.35 -10.91
CA ALA A 127 -7.55 3.55 -10.64
C ALA A 127 -6.38 3.68 -11.63
N ASN A 128 -5.70 4.82 -11.65
CA ASN A 128 -4.48 4.97 -12.43
C ASN A 128 -3.42 3.96 -11.98
N ARG A 129 -2.67 3.43 -12.95
CA ARG A 129 -1.50 2.57 -12.69
C ARG A 129 -0.49 3.34 -11.85
N ARG A 130 0.10 2.68 -10.85
CA ARG A 130 1.11 3.26 -9.99
C ARG A 130 2.04 2.19 -9.46
N GLY A 131 3.34 2.49 -9.48
CA GLY A 131 4.37 1.55 -9.08
C GLY A 131 5.01 0.79 -10.24
N LEU A 132 6.23 0.33 -10.01
CA LEU A 132 7.07 -0.37 -10.98
C LEU A 132 7.62 -1.65 -10.36
N VAL A 133 7.83 -2.66 -11.21
CA VAL A 133 8.43 -3.94 -10.82
C VAL A 133 9.51 -4.34 -11.83
N VAL A 134 10.60 -4.90 -11.34
CA VAL A 134 11.60 -5.63 -12.13
C VAL A 134 12.15 -6.81 -11.34
N GLY A 135 12.69 -7.80 -12.00
CA GLY A 135 13.35 -8.91 -11.33
C GLY A 135 12.97 -10.28 -11.86
N LYS A 136 13.29 -11.31 -11.09
CA LYS A 136 13.22 -12.71 -11.54
C LYS A 136 11.79 -13.28 -11.43
N LEU A 137 10.85 -12.70 -12.17
CA LEU A 137 9.45 -13.10 -12.24
C LEU A 137 8.96 -13.05 -13.68
N VAL A 138 8.26 -14.09 -14.11
CA VAL A 138 7.52 -14.12 -15.37
C VAL A 138 6.02 -14.13 -15.05
N VAL A 139 5.29 -13.23 -15.66
CA VAL A 139 3.83 -13.10 -15.52
C VAL A 139 3.13 -13.35 -16.85
N ASN A 140 1.85 -13.72 -16.78
CA ASN A 140 0.94 -13.66 -17.91
C ASN A 140 -0.11 -12.58 -17.60
N ASP A 141 -0.13 -11.51 -18.38
CA ASP A 141 -1.04 -10.37 -18.27
C ASP A 141 -1.97 -10.38 -19.48
N ALA A 142 -3.25 -10.69 -19.27
CA ALA A 142 -4.28 -10.78 -20.30
C ALA A 142 -3.91 -11.66 -21.52
N GLY A 143 -3.13 -12.72 -21.31
CA GLY A 143 -2.68 -13.64 -22.36
C GLY A 143 -1.23 -13.44 -22.79
N ASP A 144 -0.64 -12.26 -22.57
CA ASP A 144 0.74 -11.96 -22.93
C ASP A 144 1.71 -12.40 -21.83
N GLN A 145 2.74 -13.15 -22.22
CA GLN A 145 3.78 -13.57 -21.29
C GLN A 145 4.89 -12.51 -21.21
N ILE A 146 5.11 -11.97 -20.02
CA ILE A 146 6.05 -10.88 -19.76
C ILE A 146 7.12 -11.32 -18.77
N ASP A 147 8.39 -11.26 -19.19
CA ASP A 147 9.55 -11.51 -18.34
C ASP A 147 10.00 -10.19 -17.69
N LEU A 148 9.76 -10.03 -16.39
CA LEU A 148 10.07 -8.80 -15.66
C LEU A 148 11.58 -8.56 -15.49
N SER A 149 12.43 -9.54 -15.77
CA SER A 149 13.89 -9.37 -15.79
C SER A 149 14.38 -8.61 -17.05
N ARG A 150 13.51 -8.46 -18.04
CA ARG A 150 13.85 -7.86 -19.34
C ARG A 150 13.19 -6.49 -19.57
N MET A 151 12.66 -5.86 -18.52
CA MET A 151 11.95 -4.57 -18.60
C MET A 151 12.88 -3.34 -18.68
N GLY A 152 14.18 -3.54 -18.80
CA GLY A 152 15.13 -2.45 -18.95
C GLY A 152 15.17 -1.50 -17.74
N ARG A 153 15.50 -0.22 -17.99
CA ARG A 153 15.62 0.78 -16.92
C ARG A 153 14.27 1.22 -16.34
N GLY A 154 13.22 1.18 -17.15
CA GLY A 154 11.89 1.67 -16.76
C GLY A 154 11.15 0.75 -15.78
N GLY A 155 11.41 -0.55 -15.84
CA GLY A 155 10.60 -1.53 -15.11
C GLY A 155 9.24 -1.76 -15.76
N TRP A 156 8.48 -2.70 -15.22
CA TRP A 156 7.09 -2.97 -15.62
C TRP A 156 6.11 -2.21 -14.74
N GLY A 157 5.22 -1.42 -15.37
CA GLY A 157 4.19 -0.68 -14.66
C GLY A 157 3.11 -1.61 -14.10
N ILE A 158 2.87 -1.53 -12.80
CA ILE A 158 1.89 -2.39 -12.12
C ILE A 158 0.49 -2.12 -12.63
N PRO A 159 -0.28 -3.13 -13.06
CA PRO A 159 -1.68 -2.97 -13.44
C PRO A 159 -2.54 -2.49 -12.26
N SER A 160 -3.62 -1.81 -12.55
CA SER A 160 -4.59 -1.42 -11.51
C SER A 160 -5.36 -2.63 -11.00
N ILE A 161 -5.62 -3.60 -11.88
CA ILE A 161 -6.30 -4.86 -11.56
C ILE A 161 -5.24 -5.96 -11.57
N CYS A 162 -5.07 -6.62 -10.43
CA CYS A 162 -4.08 -7.68 -10.24
C CYS A 162 -4.76 -8.95 -9.70
N GLU A 163 -5.97 -9.26 -10.19
CA GLU A 163 -6.66 -10.48 -9.78
C GLU A 163 -6.15 -11.71 -10.57
N GLU A 164 -6.37 -12.90 -10.05
CA GLU A 164 -5.84 -14.14 -10.63
C GLU A 164 -6.37 -14.41 -12.05
N LYS A 165 -7.60 -13.99 -12.35
CA LYS A 165 -8.19 -14.12 -13.69
C LYS A 165 -7.46 -13.25 -14.73
N ASP A 166 -6.92 -12.09 -14.31
CA ASP A 166 -6.30 -11.10 -15.20
C ASP A 166 -4.79 -11.24 -15.27
N LEU A 167 -4.15 -11.53 -14.12
CA LEU A 167 -2.70 -11.61 -13.98
C LEU A 167 -2.29 -12.92 -13.32
N LYS A 168 -1.53 -13.77 -14.01
CA LYS A 168 -1.04 -15.06 -13.49
C LYS A 168 0.48 -15.05 -13.35
N PHE A 169 0.97 -15.64 -12.27
CA PHE A 169 2.41 -15.88 -12.09
C PHE A 169 2.79 -17.19 -12.79
N VAL A 170 3.67 -17.09 -13.79
CA VAL A 170 4.12 -18.24 -14.60
C VAL A 170 5.29 -18.95 -13.94
N SER A 171 6.33 -18.20 -13.59
CA SER A 171 7.52 -18.74 -12.94
C SER A 171 8.32 -17.64 -12.21
N THR A 172 9.05 -18.05 -11.17
CA THR A 172 9.99 -17.17 -10.48
C THR A 172 11.25 -17.93 -10.06
N LYS A 173 12.39 -17.22 -10.09
CA LYS A 173 13.66 -17.64 -9.49
C LYS A 173 14.07 -16.69 -8.36
N ALA A 174 13.14 -15.85 -7.91
CA ALA A 174 13.40 -14.92 -6.81
C ALA A 174 13.30 -15.65 -5.46
N GLU A 175 14.12 -15.20 -4.51
CA GLU A 175 14.14 -15.69 -3.15
C GLU A 175 13.38 -14.77 -2.20
N PHE A 176 13.16 -13.51 -2.58
CA PHE A 176 12.43 -12.52 -1.81
C PHE A 176 11.91 -11.37 -2.68
N ILE A 177 11.06 -10.54 -2.09
CA ILE A 177 10.57 -9.29 -2.67
C ILE A 177 11.19 -8.13 -1.87
N LEU A 178 11.85 -7.19 -2.55
CA LEU A 178 12.28 -5.92 -2.00
C LEU A 178 11.34 -4.82 -2.48
N LEU A 179 10.55 -4.27 -1.58
CA LEU A 179 9.68 -3.14 -1.84
C LEU A 179 10.35 -1.87 -1.33
N VAL A 180 10.50 -0.88 -2.20
CA VAL A 180 11.04 0.45 -1.88
C VAL A 180 9.97 1.52 -2.09
N GLU A 181 9.90 2.48 -1.20
CA GLU A 181 8.89 3.53 -1.29
C GLU A 181 9.12 4.44 -2.49
N LYS A 182 10.37 4.92 -2.65
CA LYS A 182 10.70 5.95 -3.65
C LYS A 182 11.14 5.38 -4.98
N GLN A 183 10.59 5.95 -6.04
CA GLN A 183 10.97 5.65 -7.42
C GLN A 183 12.46 5.89 -7.69
N ALA A 184 13.06 6.94 -7.13
CA ALA A 184 14.49 7.21 -7.29
C ALA A 184 15.37 6.09 -6.73
N VAL A 185 15.00 5.51 -5.58
CA VAL A 185 15.68 4.35 -4.99
C VAL A 185 15.51 3.12 -5.88
N PHE A 186 14.32 2.88 -6.39
CA PHE A 186 14.06 1.80 -7.34
C PHE A 186 14.95 1.91 -8.59
N HIS A 187 14.99 3.08 -9.22
CA HIS A 187 15.80 3.28 -10.42
C HIS A 187 17.29 3.04 -10.15
N ARG A 188 17.80 3.54 -9.02
CA ARG A 188 19.21 3.32 -8.64
C ARG A 188 19.50 1.83 -8.46
N LEU A 189 18.68 1.11 -7.71
CA LEU A 189 18.85 -0.32 -7.49
C LEU A 189 18.68 -1.14 -8.78
N ASN A 190 17.77 -0.73 -9.66
CA ASN A 190 17.59 -1.37 -10.97
C ASN A 190 18.79 -1.14 -11.88
N GLU A 191 19.34 0.07 -11.92
CA GLU A 191 20.55 0.40 -12.71
C GLU A 191 21.73 -0.48 -12.29
N ASP A 192 21.91 -0.70 -10.99
CA ASP A 192 22.95 -1.55 -10.43
C ASP A 192 22.64 -3.05 -10.52
N LYS A 193 21.52 -3.43 -11.11
CA LYS A 193 21.08 -4.83 -11.23
C LYS A 193 20.99 -5.55 -9.88
N PHE A 194 20.54 -4.84 -8.84
CA PHE A 194 20.40 -5.38 -7.49
C PHE A 194 19.58 -6.67 -7.49
N TRP A 195 18.44 -6.67 -8.19
CA TRP A 195 17.53 -7.81 -8.31
C TRP A 195 18.18 -9.05 -8.96
N GLU A 196 19.16 -8.85 -9.86
CA GLU A 196 19.91 -9.93 -10.49
C GLU A 196 20.95 -10.51 -9.54
N LYS A 197 21.72 -9.65 -8.87
CA LYS A 197 22.78 -10.02 -7.92
C LYS A 197 22.25 -10.76 -6.70
N HIS A 198 21.06 -10.39 -6.23
CA HIS A 198 20.45 -10.92 -5.01
C HIS A 198 19.24 -11.81 -5.26
N SER A 199 18.99 -12.23 -6.51
CA SER A 199 17.89 -13.11 -6.86
C SER A 199 16.55 -12.67 -6.28
N CYS A 200 16.14 -11.41 -6.52
CA CYS A 200 14.90 -10.88 -5.95
C CYS A 200 13.96 -10.27 -7.00
N ILE A 201 12.77 -9.95 -6.55
CA ILE A 201 11.84 -9.03 -7.22
C ILE A 201 12.01 -7.67 -6.55
N LEU A 202 12.39 -6.66 -7.32
CA LEU A 202 12.48 -5.27 -6.87
C LEU A 202 11.22 -4.52 -7.30
N MET A 203 10.57 -3.84 -6.37
CA MET A 203 9.30 -3.15 -6.59
C MET A 203 9.30 -1.77 -5.93
N THR A 204 8.67 -0.77 -6.56
CA THR A 204 8.35 0.50 -5.91
C THR A 204 6.86 0.78 -5.97
N THR A 205 6.34 1.44 -4.94
CA THR A 205 4.96 1.91 -4.86
C THR A 205 4.80 3.38 -5.22
N GLU A 206 5.92 4.08 -5.43
CA GLU A 206 5.94 5.52 -5.72
C GLU A 206 5.22 6.35 -4.64
N GLY A 207 5.56 6.10 -3.38
CA GLY A 207 4.91 6.63 -2.19
C GLY A 207 3.80 5.70 -1.68
N GLN A 208 2.67 6.26 -1.29
CA GLN A 208 1.54 5.47 -0.78
C GLN A 208 1.09 4.43 -1.82
N ALA A 209 1.14 3.15 -1.44
CA ALA A 209 0.82 2.04 -2.32
C ALA A 209 -0.63 2.08 -2.81
N ALA A 210 -0.82 2.12 -4.13
CA ALA A 210 -2.12 1.95 -4.76
C ALA A 210 -2.69 0.54 -4.50
N ARG A 211 -4.00 0.36 -4.67
CA ARG A 211 -4.68 -0.93 -4.43
C ARG A 211 -4.09 -2.07 -5.27
N GLY A 212 -3.88 -1.85 -6.57
CA GLY A 212 -3.27 -2.85 -7.45
C GLY A 212 -1.87 -3.27 -6.99
N ALA A 213 -1.03 -2.31 -6.57
CA ALA A 213 0.29 -2.61 -6.03
C ALA A 213 0.22 -3.42 -4.73
N ARG A 214 -0.67 -3.06 -3.80
CA ARG A 214 -0.89 -3.81 -2.55
C ARG A 214 -1.39 -5.23 -2.84
N ARG A 215 -2.34 -5.36 -3.75
CA ARG A 215 -2.88 -6.65 -4.17
C ARG A 215 -1.81 -7.53 -4.81
N LEU A 216 -1.00 -6.97 -5.71
CA LEU A 216 0.11 -7.68 -6.34
C LEU A 216 1.11 -8.22 -5.31
N VAL A 217 1.53 -7.37 -4.36
CA VAL A 217 2.45 -7.76 -3.28
C VAL A 217 1.87 -8.89 -2.43
N GLN A 218 0.60 -8.76 -2.03
CA GLN A 218 -0.09 -9.77 -1.23
C GLN A 218 -0.19 -11.11 -1.98
N ARG A 219 -0.54 -11.08 -3.26
CA ARG A 219 -0.58 -12.28 -4.11
C ARG A 219 0.80 -12.92 -4.29
N MET A 220 1.84 -12.13 -4.59
CA MET A 220 3.20 -12.66 -4.69
C MET A 220 3.65 -13.32 -3.38
N HIS A 221 3.29 -12.72 -2.23
CA HIS A 221 3.59 -13.33 -0.93
C HIS A 221 2.86 -14.65 -0.71
N THR A 222 1.56 -14.70 -1.00
CA THR A 222 0.73 -15.88 -0.71
C THR A 222 0.90 -16.99 -1.74
N GLU A 223 1.00 -16.68 -3.03
CA GLU A 223 1.08 -17.67 -4.11
C GLU A 223 2.52 -18.16 -4.31
N LEU A 224 3.50 -17.25 -4.33
CA LEU A 224 4.91 -17.61 -4.55
C LEU A 224 5.67 -17.93 -3.25
N LYS A 225 5.04 -17.72 -2.07
CA LYS A 225 5.63 -17.95 -0.73
C LYS A 225 6.92 -17.17 -0.49
N LEU A 226 7.06 -16.01 -1.12
CA LEU A 226 8.24 -15.16 -1.00
C LEU A 226 8.15 -14.25 0.23
N PRO A 227 9.22 -14.11 1.02
CA PRO A 227 9.29 -13.11 2.07
C PRO A 227 9.37 -11.70 1.47
N ILE A 228 8.79 -10.72 2.18
CA ILE A 228 8.77 -9.32 1.75
C ILE A 228 9.58 -8.48 2.72
N TYR A 229 10.49 -7.69 2.16
CA TYR A 229 11.28 -6.69 2.86
C TYR A 229 10.90 -5.31 2.35
N VAL A 230 10.72 -4.36 3.26
CA VAL A 230 10.21 -3.01 2.94
C VAL A 230 11.21 -1.97 3.40
N LEU A 231 11.64 -1.13 2.47
CA LEU A 231 12.52 0.01 2.68
C LEU A 231 11.72 1.29 2.41
N VAL A 232 11.52 2.10 3.44
CA VAL A 232 10.82 3.38 3.38
C VAL A 232 11.69 4.50 3.93
N ASP A 233 11.27 5.74 3.76
CA ASP A 233 11.93 6.88 4.38
C ASP A 233 11.82 6.84 5.91
N ASN A 234 12.78 7.42 6.58
CA ASN A 234 12.74 7.59 8.04
C ASN A 234 11.93 8.86 8.40
N ASP A 235 10.64 8.77 8.16
CA ASP A 235 9.67 9.80 8.55
C ASP A 235 8.32 9.14 8.94
N PRO A 236 7.41 9.90 9.58
CA PRO A 236 6.11 9.36 9.99
C PRO A 236 5.27 8.82 8.83
N TRP A 237 5.38 9.40 7.64
CA TRP A 237 4.65 8.94 6.46
C TRP A 237 5.21 7.63 5.92
N GLY A 238 6.54 7.45 5.90
CA GLY A 238 7.18 6.18 5.53
C GLY A 238 6.75 5.03 6.46
N LEU A 239 6.75 5.26 7.79
CA LEU A 239 6.23 4.27 8.74
C LEU A 239 4.73 4.01 8.54
N TYR A 240 3.94 5.05 8.25
CA TYR A 240 2.53 4.89 7.95
C TYR A 240 2.31 4.05 6.67
N ILE A 241 3.06 4.33 5.59
CA ILE A 241 3.03 3.56 4.34
C ILE A 241 3.35 2.09 4.61
N TYR A 242 4.40 1.82 5.39
CA TYR A 242 4.73 0.46 5.80
C TYR A 242 3.59 -0.20 6.58
N SER A 243 2.96 0.51 7.52
CA SER A 243 1.86 -0.05 8.31
C SER A 243 0.64 -0.38 7.45
N VAL A 244 0.31 0.47 6.47
CA VAL A 244 -0.78 0.23 5.51
C VAL A 244 -0.53 -1.02 4.68
N LEU A 245 0.71 -1.25 4.24
CA LEU A 245 1.07 -2.48 3.54
C LEU A 245 0.95 -3.71 4.46
N LYS A 246 1.42 -3.57 5.70
CA LYS A 246 1.49 -4.68 6.66
C LYS A 246 0.13 -5.07 7.22
N GLN A 247 -0.68 -4.10 7.60
CA GLN A 247 -1.88 -4.31 8.44
C GLN A 247 -3.18 -3.87 7.77
N GLY A 248 -3.11 -3.16 6.65
CA GLY A 248 -4.25 -2.52 6.02
C GLY A 248 -4.39 -1.04 6.39
N SER A 249 -5.40 -0.39 5.88
CA SER A 249 -5.69 1.02 6.16
C SER A 249 -7.08 1.19 6.78
N ILE A 250 -7.26 2.27 7.53
CA ILE A 250 -8.54 2.60 8.18
C ILE A 250 -9.65 2.73 7.14
N ASN A 251 -9.42 3.49 6.06
CA ASN A 251 -10.44 3.75 5.04
C ASN A 251 -10.79 2.52 4.20
N LEU A 252 -9.84 1.58 4.03
CA LEU A 252 -10.02 0.35 3.27
C LEU A 252 -9.95 -0.89 4.17
N ALA A 253 -10.42 -0.77 5.42
CA ALA A 253 -10.37 -1.85 6.40
C ALA A 253 -11.18 -3.08 5.96
N TYR A 254 -12.24 -2.89 5.17
CA TYR A 254 -13.03 -3.97 4.57
C TYR A 254 -12.24 -4.85 3.59
N GLU A 255 -11.13 -4.35 3.04
CA GLU A 255 -10.25 -5.08 2.12
C GLU A 255 -8.95 -5.57 2.75
N SER A 256 -8.72 -5.33 4.03
CA SER A 256 -7.44 -5.65 4.68
C SER A 256 -7.03 -7.11 4.50
N MET A 257 -7.99 -8.03 4.54
CA MET A 257 -7.75 -9.47 4.31
C MET A 257 -7.14 -9.76 2.94
N ARG A 258 -7.44 -8.96 1.93
CA ARG A 258 -7.01 -9.17 0.54
C ARG A 258 -5.75 -8.40 0.17
N MET A 259 -5.40 -7.37 0.94
CA MET A 259 -4.34 -6.42 0.60
C MET A 259 -3.22 -6.30 1.62
N ALA A 260 -3.44 -6.73 2.85
CA ALA A 260 -2.41 -6.67 3.88
C ALA A 260 -1.44 -7.85 3.81
N VAL A 261 -0.20 -7.58 4.21
CA VAL A 261 0.85 -8.60 4.33
C VAL A 261 1.46 -8.53 5.73
N PRO A 262 0.83 -9.18 6.73
CA PRO A 262 1.27 -9.12 8.13
C PRO A 262 2.71 -9.57 8.37
N ASP A 263 3.26 -10.40 7.48
CA ASP A 263 4.63 -10.91 7.54
C ASP A 263 5.66 -10.01 6.84
N ALA A 264 5.23 -8.87 6.27
CA ALA A 264 6.15 -7.88 5.71
C ALA A 264 7.13 -7.37 6.79
N ARG A 265 8.42 -7.31 6.44
CA ARG A 265 9.51 -6.96 7.35
C ARG A 265 10.07 -5.59 7.00
N PHE A 266 10.07 -4.71 7.99
CA PHE A 266 10.75 -3.42 7.90
C PHE A 266 12.27 -3.63 7.94
N ILE A 267 13.00 -3.00 7.03
CA ILE A 267 14.47 -3.09 6.96
C ILE A 267 15.14 -1.73 7.02
N GLY A 268 14.41 -0.65 7.13
CA GLY A 268 14.90 0.73 7.23
C GLY A 268 14.06 1.70 6.41
N LEU A 269 14.40 3.00 6.45
CA LEU A 269 15.39 3.55 7.37
C LEU A 269 14.79 3.73 8.76
N SER A 270 15.54 3.37 9.78
CA SER A 270 15.18 3.67 11.16
C SER A 270 15.94 4.91 11.68
N SER A 271 15.42 5.53 12.73
CA SER A 271 16.10 6.65 13.40
C SER A 271 17.46 6.24 13.97
N PHE A 272 17.60 4.98 14.36
CA PHE A 272 18.85 4.42 14.88
C PHE A 272 19.89 4.17 13.79
N ASP A 273 19.49 4.02 12.54
CA ASP A 273 20.40 3.85 11.40
C ASP A 273 21.27 5.09 11.18
N LYS A 274 20.76 6.28 11.49
CA LYS A 274 21.52 7.53 11.41
C LYS A 274 22.79 7.48 12.25
N LEU A 275 22.68 6.96 13.47
CA LEU A 275 23.81 6.80 14.39
C LEU A 275 24.72 5.65 13.96
N THR A 276 24.13 4.51 13.65
CA THR A 276 24.86 3.28 13.26
C THR A 276 25.73 3.50 12.02
N TYR A 277 25.18 4.19 11.01
CA TYR A 277 25.89 4.46 9.76
C TYR A 277 26.57 5.83 9.71
N LYS A 278 26.56 6.59 10.82
CA LYS A 278 27.17 7.91 10.95
C LYS A 278 26.75 8.85 9.79
N LEU A 279 25.46 8.90 9.51
CA LEU A 279 24.93 9.73 8.44
C LEU A 279 25.15 11.22 8.75
N PRO A 280 25.58 12.02 7.77
CA PRO A 280 25.77 13.47 7.96
C PRO A 280 24.46 14.16 8.37
N SER A 281 24.55 15.21 9.19
CA SER A 281 23.36 15.94 9.64
C SER A 281 22.58 16.62 8.50
N ASN A 282 23.24 16.96 7.42
CA ASN A 282 22.62 17.60 6.24
C ASN A 282 21.71 16.68 5.43
N VAL A 283 21.74 15.34 5.65
CA VAL A 283 20.80 14.41 5.00
C VAL A 283 19.44 14.36 5.71
N SER A 284 19.30 15.05 6.84
CA SER A 284 18.06 15.11 7.60
C SER A 284 17.34 16.43 7.35
N ILE A 285 16.02 16.36 7.14
CA ILE A 285 15.14 17.52 6.90
C ILE A 285 14.25 17.73 8.12
N LYS A 286 13.93 18.97 8.43
CA LYS A 286 13.01 19.31 9.54
C LYS A 286 11.61 18.77 9.25
N MET A 287 11.00 18.12 10.24
CA MET A 287 9.60 17.70 10.18
C MET A 287 8.67 18.92 10.21
N ASP A 288 7.61 18.89 9.41
CA ASP A 288 6.54 19.88 9.45
C ASP A 288 5.45 19.51 10.48
N ASP A 289 4.44 20.37 10.63
CA ASP A 289 3.35 20.14 11.59
C ASP A 289 2.48 18.93 11.19
N GLY A 290 2.40 18.61 9.91
CA GLY A 290 1.72 17.43 9.39
C GLY A 290 2.42 16.14 9.81
N ASP A 291 3.75 16.11 9.70
CA ASP A 291 4.60 14.98 10.14
C ASP A 291 4.43 14.73 11.63
N VAL A 292 4.50 15.79 12.43
CA VAL A 292 4.31 15.73 13.89
C VAL A 292 2.92 15.24 14.26
N SER A 293 1.90 15.75 13.60
CA SER A 293 0.52 15.29 13.79
C SER A 293 0.36 13.83 13.45
N ARG A 294 0.95 13.36 12.33
CA ARG A 294 0.94 11.96 11.93
C ARG A 294 1.63 11.07 12.95
N ALA A 295 2.81 11.46 13.43
CA ALA A 295 3.55 10.71 14.45
C ALA A 295 2.73 10.57 15.74
N LYS A 296 2.10 11.64 16.22
CA LYS A 296 1.22 11.60 17.40
C LYS A 296 0.02 10.68 17.21
N GLN A 297 -0.62 10.70 16.03
CA GLN A 297 -1.71 9.80 15.71
C GLN A 297 -1.26 8.33 15.75
N MET A 298 -0.09 8.01 15.18
CA MET A 298 0.44 6.65 15.14
C MET A 298 0.74 6.10 16.53
N LEU A 299 1.25 6.93 17.46
CA LEU A 299 1.47 6.52 18.85
C LEU A 299 0.18 6.06 19.55
N ALA A 300 -0.98 6.55 19.12
CA ALA A 300 -2.28 6.18 19.67
C ALA A 300 -2.89 4.94 18.99
N TYR A 301 -2.37 4.47 17.87
CA TYR A 301 -2.97 3.35 17.14
C TYR A 301 -2.64 2.01 17.82
N PRO A 302 -3.62 1.10 17.99
CA PRO A 302 -3.41 -0.22 18.61
C PRO A 302 -2.29 -1.04 17.97
N TRP A 303 -2.09 -0.91 16.66
CA TRP A 303 -1.09 -1.70 15.91
C TRP A 303 0.33 -1.11 15.96
N PHE A 304 0.53 0.04 16.61
CA PHE A 304 1.83 0.63 16.89
C PHE A 304 2.26 0.52 18.37
N GLN A 305 1.57 -0.29 19.18
CA GLN A 305 1.87 -0.41 20.62
C GLN A 305 3.11 -1.28 20.93
N ALA A 306 3.67 -2.01 19.96
CA ALA A 306 4.91 -2.74 20.17
C ALA A 306 6.05 -1.80 20.52
N LYS A 307 6.84 -2.16 21.56
CA LYS A 307 7.91 -1.31 22.11
C LYS A 307 8.84 -0.72 21.07
N GLN A 308 9.24 -1.50 20.08
CA GLN A 308 10.12 -1.04 18.99
C GLN A 308 9.52 0.10 18.18
N TRP A 309 8.20 0.08 17.90
CA TRP A 309 7.52 1.12 17.14
C TRP A 309 7.31 2.39 17.98
N GLN A 310 6.97 2.21 19.26
CA GLN A 310 6.88 3.33 20.21
C GLN A 310 8.23 4.05 20.33
N GLN A 311 9.32 3.32 20.46
CA GLN A 311 10.67 3.89 20.50
C GLN A 311 11.05 4.58 19.21
N GLU A 312 10.80 3.97 18.04
CA GLU A 312 11.10 4.56 16.73
C GLU A 312 10.36 5.88 16.51
N ILE A 313 9.06 5.91 16.78
CA ILE A 313 8.24 7.11 16.62
C ILE A 313 8.62 8.18 17.66
N GLN A 314 8.91 7.78 18.88
CA GLN A 314 9.38 8.70 19.93
C GLN A 314 10.75 9.28 19.58
N GLU A 315 11.68 8.48 19.04
CA GLU A 315 12.98 8.96 18.60
C GLU A 315 12.84 9.97 17.45
N MET A 316 11.97 9.72 16.46
CA MET A 316 11.63 10.74 15.44
C MET A 316 11.12 12.04 16.06
N ASN A 317 10.36 11.95 17.17
CA ASN A 317 9.76 13.08 17.87
C ASN A 317 10.67 13.69 18.95
N SER A 318 11.63 12.95 19.53
CA SER A 318 12.42 13.37 20.70
C SER A 318 13.37 14.54 20.41
N TYR A 319 13.61 14.81 19.15
CA TYR A 319 14.24 16.07 18.73
C TYR A 319 13.30 17.29 18.87
N LEU A 320 12.15 17.12 19.60
CA LEU A 320 11.15 18.15 19.86
C LEU A 320 11.56 19.18 20.91
N ASP A 321 12.33 18.79 21.93
CA ASP A 321 12.57 19.57 23.13
C ASP A 321 13.89 20.35 23.14
N SER A 322 14.72 20.19 22.13
CA SER A 322 15.90 21.03 21.93
C SER A 322 15.70 21.88 20.68
N ASP A 323 16.27 23.09 20.63
CA ASP A 323 16.38 23.94 19.43
C ASP A 323 17.04 23.24 18.22
N SER A 324 17.43 21.98 18.39
CA SER A 324 17.89 21.08 17.35
C SER A 324 16.70 20.43 16.64
N LEU A 325 16.33 21.03 15.58
CA LEU A 325 15.49 20.65 14.45
C LEU A 325 15.11 19.16 14.39
N ARG A 326 13.81 18.84 14.58
CA ARG A 326 13.17 17.58 14.18
C ARG A 326 13.62 17.23 12.77
N ARG A 327 14.19 16.03 12.58
CA ARG A 327 14.81 15.71 11.30
C ARG A 327 14.38 14.33 10.82
N GLN A 328 13.76 14.28 9.66
CA GLN A 328 13.53 13.07 8.88
C GLN A 328 14.71 12.81 7.95
N ALA A 329 15.04 11.55 7.69
CA ALA A 329 16.00 11.16 6.70
C ALA A 329 15.29 10.60 5.46
N ASN A 330 15.63 11.18 4.32
CA ASN A 330 15.06 10.78 3.04
C ASN A 330 16.01 9.84 2.31
N THR A 331 15.54 8.66 1.93
CA THR A 331 16.33 7.65 1.20
C THR A 331 16.88 8.18 -0.12
N THR A 332 16.18 9.12 -0.78
CA THR A 332 16.66 9.74 -2.02
C THR A 332 17.87 10.61 -1.78
N VAL A 333 17.91 11.35 -0.67
CA VAL A 333 19.07 12.18 -0.30
C VAL A 333 20.30 11.31 0.00
N LEU A 334 20.09 10.13 0.55
CA LEU A 334 21.16 9.15 0.78
C LEU A 334 21.78 8.63 -0.53
N LEU A 335 21.04 8.67 -1.63
CA LEU A 335 21.49 8.22 -2.96
C LEU A 335 22.05 9.35 -3.85
N ALA A 336 21.75 10.62 -3.50
CA ALA A 336 22.13 11.78 -4.31
C ALA A 336 23.23 12.60 -3.64
N ASP A 337 24.40 12.66 -4.26
CA ASP A 337 25.43 13.67 -3.97
C ASP A 337 25.23 14.86 -4.92
N PRO A 338 25.03 16.11 -4.41
CA PRO A 338 24.97 17.28 -5.25
C PRO A 338 26.23 17.54 -6.07
N THR A 339 27.37 16.90 -5.75
CA THR A 339 28.62 17.01 -6.52
C THR A 339 28.77 15.92 -7.60
N GLY A 340 27.76 15.05 -7.77
CA GLY A 340 27.79 13.93 -8.73
C GLY A 340 28.72 12.78 -8.34
N LYS A 341 29.43 12.89 -7.20
CA LYS A 341 30.12 11.74 -6.60
C LYS A 341 29.15 11.02 -5.66
N PRO A 342 29.19 9.68 -5.57
CA PRO A 342 28.33 8.98 -4.61
C PRO A 342 28.71 9.48 -3.19
N ALA A 343 27.93 10.43 -2.66
CA ALA A 343 28.13 11.07 -1.34
C ALA A 343 28.23 10.04 -0.23
N LEU A 344 27.71 8.88 -0.52
CA LEU A 344 27.63 7.73 0.35
C LEU A 344 28.29 6.49 -0.29
N GLY A 345 29.21 6.65 -1.26
CA GLY A 345 29.83 5.53 -1.94
C GLY A 345 30.21 4.38 -1.01
N PRO A 346 31.06 4.59 0.02
CA PRO A 346 31.39 3.54 0.99
C PRO A 346 30.27 3.19 1.96
N GLN A 347 29.44 4.15 2.35
CA GLN A 347 28.39 3.98 3.37
C GLN A 347 27.11 3.39 2.76
N MET A 348 26.74 3.80 1.55
CA MET A 348 25.63 3.21 0.80
C MET A 348 25.98 1.84 0.23
N SER A 349 27.24 1.61 -0.10
CA SER A 349 27.73 0.27 -0.39
C SER A 349 27.54 -0.66 0.82
N LYS A 350 27.74 -0.14 2.04
CA LYS A 350 27.43 -0.87 3.29
C LYS A 350 25.92 -1.06 3.48
N LEU A 351 25.11 -0.02 3.27
CA LEU A 351 23.66 -0.01 3.49
C LEU A 351 22.93 -0.88 2.47
N LEU A 352 23.39 -0.92 1.22
CA LEU A 352 22.74 -1.61 0.10
C LEU A 352 23.53 -2.82 -0.41
N GLY A 353 24.56 -3.27 0.29
CA GLY A 353 25.35 -4.45 -0.09
C GLY A 353 26.29 -4.23 -1.25
N TYR A 354 26.59 -2.99 -1.62
CA TYR A 354 27.60 -2.69 -2.60
C TYR A 354 28.98 -2.92 -1.99
N LYS A 355 29.75 -3.85 -2.56
CA LYS A 355 31.13 -4.11 -2.14
C LYS A 355 31.98 -2.85 -2.26
N VAL A 356 32.37 -2.32 -1.12
CA VAL A 356 33.68 -1.71 -0.92
C VAL A 356 34.27 -2.44 0.28
N HIS A 357 35.02 -3.50 -0.01
CA HIS A 357 35.70 -4.42 0.92
C HIS A 357 34.88 -5.38 1.79
N GLU A 358 35.45 -6.56 1.97
CA GLU A 358 34.96 -7.87 2.41
C GLU A 358 34.29 -8.01 3.79
N SER A 359 33.84 -6.94 4.46
CA SER A 359 33.33 -7.05 5.83
C SER A 359 32.05 -6.32 6.18
N ALA A 360 31.30 -5.78 5.20
CA ALA A 360 30.07 -5.00 5.50
C ALA A 360 28.86 -5.49 4.72
N LYS A 361 27.98 -6.22 5.41
CA LYS A 361 26.65 -6.61 4.94
C LYS A 361 25.69 -5.41 5.02
N CYS A 362 24.92 -5.18 3.98
CA CYS A 362 23.91 -4.14 3.93
C CYS A 362 22.73 -4.45 4.86
N LEU A 363 21.92 -3.46 5.24
CA LEU A 363 20.72 -3.67 6.05
C LEU A 363 19.79 -4.73 5.44
N ALA A 364 19.54 -4.66 4.13
CA ALA A 364 18.75 -5.65 3.43
C ALA A 364 19.44 -7.03 3.49
N CYS A 365 20.74 -7.10 3.21
CA CYS A 365 21.52 -8.34 3.27
C CYS A 365 21.66 -8.87 4.70
N HIS A 366 21.81 -7.99 5.69
CA HIS A 366 21.89 -8.39 7.10
C HIS A 366 20.55 -8.96 7.62
N ALA A 367 19.43 -8.33 7.27
CA ALA A 367 18.09 -8.85 7.57
C ALA A 367 17.82 -10.19 6.87
N ILE A 368 18.31 -10.37 5.65
CA ILE A 368 18.20 -11.60 4.86
C ILE A 368 19.07 -12.70 5.44
N ASP A 369 20.34 -12.41 5.79
CA ASP A 369 21.26 -13.37 6.40
C ASP A 369 20.79 -13.91 7.75
N LEU A 370 20.21 -13.03 8.59
CA LEU A 370 19.62 -13.47 9.86
C LEU A 370 18.43 -14.43 9.65
N SER A 371 17.70 -14.28 8.54
CA SER A 371 16.63 -15.20 8.18
C SER A 371 17.15 -16.51 7.58
N CYS A 372 18.24 -16.45 6.82
CA CYS A 372 18.87 -17.60 6.20
C CYS A 372 19.62 -18.48 7.25
N SER A 373 20.31 -17.87 8.19
CA SER A 373 20.97 -18.60 9.29
C SER A 373 19.98 -19.32 10.21
N ARG A 374 18.79 -18.75 10.43
CA ARG A 374 17.70 -19.43 11.15
C ARG A 374 17.09 -20.60 10.39
N ARG A 375 17.03 -20.54 9.04
CA ARG A 375 16.59 -21.68 8.22
C ARG A 375 17.62 -22.81 8.18
N ALA A 376 18.91 -22.48 8.08
CA ALA A 376 19.98 -23.47 8.14
C ALA A 376 20.00 -24.22 9.49
N SER A 377 19.77 -23.51 10.61
CA SER A 377 19.70 -24.14 11.94
C SER A 377 18.43 -24.99 12.15
N SER A 378 17.30 -24.64 11.49
CA SER A 378 16.09 -25.44 11.57
C SER A 378 16.14 -26.69 10.67
N SER A 379 16.78 -26.61 9.49
CA SER A 379 16.97 -27.75 8.60
C SER A 379 18.02 -28.74 9.15
N ALA A 380 19.05 -28.24 9.84
CA ALA A 380 20.02 -29.09 10.51
C ALA A 380 19.42 -29.85 11.71
N ARG A 381 18.47 -29.24 12.44
CA ARG A 381 17.75 -29.92 13.53
C ARG A 381 16.74 -30.95 13.05
N SER A 382 16.14 -30.78 11.87
CA SER A 382 15.23 -31.80 11.29
C SER A 382 15.98 -33.02 10.74
N ARG A 383 17.18 -32.84 10.19
CA ARG A 383 18.03 -33.95 9.73
C ARG A 383 18.66 -34.75 10.89
N ALA A 384 18.92 -34.11 12.04
CA ALA A 384 19.44 -34.81 13.22
C ALA A 384 18.37 -35.64 13.98
N ARG A 385 17.07 -35.44 13.69
CA ARG A 385 15.99 -36.26 14.28
C ARG A 385 15.55 -37.46 13.42
N SER A 386 15.99 -37.55 12.17
CA SER A 386 15.67 -38.69 11.29
C SER A 386 16.78 -39.75 11.23
N SER A 387 17.84 -39.59 11.99
CA SER A 387 18.98 -40.53 12.10
C SER A 387 19.18 -41.09 13.52
N ARG A 388 18.06 -41.20 14.28
CA ARG A 388 18.03 -42.01 15.51
C ARG A 388 16.81 -42.90 15.53
#